data_469c77c5587a715ab70b39f23e913847
#
_entry.id   469c77c5587a715ab70b39f23e913847
#
_cell.length_a   1.000
_cell.length_b   1.000
_cell.length_c   1.000
_cell.angle_alpha   90.00
_cell.angle_beta   90.00
_cell.angle_gamma   90.00
#
_symmetry.space_group_name_H-M   'P 1'
#
loop_
_entity.id
_entity.type
_entity.pdbx_description
1 polymer ?
#
loop_
_entity_poly.entity_id
_entity_poly.type
_entity_poly.pdbx_seq_one_letter_code
_entity_poly.pdbx_strand_id
1 'polypeptide(L)'
;MKKILSISILGILFSCQTISSSNLPPSSLGVNPQLPEPSVSIIPTVNIAKASKWPDNMTPVVHDNFAINLYSRELTHPRWLYVLPNGDVLVAQSNKQPPKKAKGLKDLIAGFIMKRAGAGNDSPDKISLLRDKNDDGVAELANDFLTRLHSPFGMALIGNDLYVANTDAILRFHYELGDLSIDTKKYPPEKIADLPEGEINAHWTKNIIASSDGTKLYVTVGSNSNIGEHGLDQENDRASIIEVDLKTKQKRVYASGLRNPNGLAWHPTSGELWTVVNERDALGNDLVPDYLTSVHDGDFFGWPYVYYKNHKDPRVKEPMPSNLNPRSPDYALGAHVAALGLVFSDISQFKSPYNYGVFISEHGSWNRKPRSGYKVVYIPFKDNEPQGLPIDIVTNFVVGDEAYGRPVGLVIDKKGNLLIADDVGNRVWRVTSKR
;
A
#
# COMPACT_ATOMS: atom_id res chain seq x y z
N MET A 1 55.17 -45.40 28.07
CA MET A 1 53.95 -44.68 28.49
C MET A 1 53.66 -43.55 27.52
N LYS A 2 52.77 -43.77 26.52
CA LYS A 2 52.35 -42.74 25.55
C LYS A 2 51.03 -42.17 26.03
N LYS A 3 50.99 -40.88 26.36
CA LYS A 3 49.74 -40.13 26.70
C LYS A 3 49.05 -39.77 25.40
N ILE A 4 47.87 -40.28 25.20
CA ILE A 4 46.96 -39.90 24.12
C ILE A 4 46.18 -38.64 24.59
N LEU A 5 46.31 -37.54 23.86
CA LEU A 5 45.60 -36.32 24.12
C LEU A 5 44.31 -36.34 23.27
N SER A 6 43.15 -36.50 23.94
CA SER A 6 41.86 -36.40 23.26
C SER A 6 41.47 -34.96 23.09
N ILE A 7 41.38 -34.51 21.85
CA ILE A 7 40.83 -33.19 21.47
C ILE A 7 39.33 -33.35 21.28
N SER A 8 38.53 -32.81 22.21
CA SER A 8 37.09 -32.68 22.06
C SER A 8 36.78 -31.49 21.15
N ILE A 9 36.29 -31.77 19.97
CA ILE A 9 35.75 -30.77 19.07
C ILE A 9 34.35 -30.38 19.58
N LEU A 10 34.25 -29.20 20.15
CA LEU A 10 32.97 -28.59 20.54
C LEU A 10 32.30 -28.06 19.28
N GLY A 11 31.32 -28.77 18.76
CA GLY A 11 30.51 -28.34 17.64
C GLY A 11 29.63 -27.15 18.06
N ILE A 12 29.95 -25.96 17.56
CA ILE A 12 29.08 -24.80 17.71
C ILE A 12 27.93 -25.00 16.73
N LEU A 13 26.78 -25.40 17.24
CA LEU A 13 25.53 -25.35 16.52
C LEU A 13 25.15 -23.86 16.34
N PHE A 14 25.40 -23.31 15.14
CA PHE A 14 24.76 -22.07 14.72
C PHE A 14 23.26 -22.35 14.57
N SER A 15 22.50 -22.02 15.60
CA SER A 15 21.06 -21.84 15.49
C SER A 15 20.84 -20.65 14.54
N CYS A 16 20.40 -20.92 13.31
CA CYS A 16 19.79 -19.90 12.48
C CYS A 16 18.51 -19.44 13.17
N GLN A 17 18.63 -18.47 14.05
CA GLN A 17 17.46 -17.69 14.46
C GLN A 17 17.03 -16.94 13.22
N THR A 18 15.86 -17.29 12.67
CA THR A 18 15.12 -16.44 11.75
C THR A 18 14.87 -15.12 12.49
N ILE A 19 15.62 -14.09 12.14
CA ILE A 19 15.43 -12.76 12.68
C ILE A 19 14.06 -12.31 12.15
N SER A 20 13.04 -12.43 12.99
CA SER A 20 11.75 -11.77 12.75
C SER A 20 12.04 -10.28 12.58
N SER A 21 11.83 -9.76 11.38
CA SER A 21 12.12 -8.37 11.03
C SER A 21 11.11 -7.37 11.62
N SER A 22 10.11 -7.82 12.37
CA SER A 22 9.16 -6.92 13.01
C SER A 22 9.67 -6.49 14.39
N ASN A 23 10.14 -5.25 14.46
CA ASN A 23 10.45 -4.58 15.72
C ASN A 23 9.18 -4.11 16.47
N LEU A 24 8.03 -4.72 16.19
CA LEU A 24 6.74 -4.42 16.79
C LEU A 24 6.43 -5.44 17.89
N PRO A 25 5.91 -5.01 19.05
CA PRO A 25 5.45 -5.95 20.07
C PRO A 25 4.31 -6.83 19.52
N PRO A 26 4.34 -8.16 19.65
CA PRO A 26 3.25 -9.02 19.18
C PRO A 26 1.88 -8.64 19.76
N SER A 27 1.84 -8.09 20.98
CA SER A 27 0.61 -7.61 21.63
C SER A 27 -0.01 -6.38 20.95
N SER A 28 0.73 -5.66 20.11
CA SER A 28 0.22 -4.51 19.34
C SER A 28 -0.36 -4.90 17.99
N LEU A 29 -0.38 -6.19 17.65
CA LEU A 29 -0.80 -6.74 16.37
C LEU A 29 -2.07 -7.61 16.52
N GLY A 30 -2.76 -7.82 15.40
CA GLY A 30 -3.88 -8.76 15.35
C GLY A 30 -5.24 -8.15 15.69
N VAL A 31 -6.22 -9.01 15.96
CA VAL A 31 -7.63 -8.65 16.15
C VAL A 31 -7.92 -7.93 17.48
N ASN A 32 -7.06 -8.10 18.49
CA ASN A 32 -7.22 -7.50 19.82
C ASN A 32 -5.92 -6.82 20.27
N PRO A 33 -5.49 -5.73 19.61
CA PRO A 33 -4.23 -5.09 19.94
C PRO A 33 -4.27 -4.41 21.32
N GLN A 34 -3.18 -4.52 22.08
CA GLN A 34 -2.97 -3.74 23.27
C GLN A 34 -2.32 -2.41 22.87
N LEU A 35 -3.06 -1.33 23.04
CA LEU A 35 -2.60 0.01 22.69
C LEU A 35 -1.91 0.66 23.90
N PRO A 36 -0.67 1.17 23.76
CA PRO A 36 0.00 1.91 24.84
C PRO A 36 -0.63 3.29 25.02
N GLU A 37 -0.28 3.96 26.11
CA GLU A 37 -0.65 5.35 26.32
C GLU A 37 0.05 6.27 25.30
N PRO A 38 -0.63 7.33 24.83
CA PRO A 38 -0.05 8.30 23.91
C PRO A 38 1.19 8.99 24.47
N SER A 39 2.26 9.02 23.70
CA SER A 39 3.50 9.75 24.02
C SER A 39 3.67 10.91 23.05
N VAL A 40 3.19 12.08 23.43
CA VAL A 40 3.30 13.29 22.61
C VAL A 40 4.67 13.94 22.82
N SER A 41 5.53 13.86 21.80
CA SER A 41 6.83 14.55 21.80
C SER A 41 6.73 15.92 21.11
N ILE A 42 7.42 16.91 21.66
CA ILE A 42 7.58 18.23 21.02
C ILE A 42 8.43 18.11 19.74
N ILE A 43 9.41 17.19 19.74
CA ILE A 43 10.26 16.91 18.59
C ILE A 43 9.83 15.55 18.03
N PRO A 44 9.27 15.51 16.82
CA PRO A 44 8.88 14.25 16.22
C PRO A 44 10.11 13.37 15.94
N THR A 45 9.95 12.06 16.15
CA THR A 45 10.96 11.08 15.72
C THR A 45 11.09 11.14 14.21
N VAL A 46 12.29 11.30 13.68
CA VAL A 46 12.60 11.20 12.25
C VAL A 46 13.67 10.12 12.07
N ASN A 47 13.35 9.04 11.37
CA ASN A 47 14.24 7.90 11.18
C ASN A 47 14.09 7.32 9.76
N ILE A 48 14.37 8.15 8.76
CA ILE A 48 14.18 7.82 7.36
C ILE A 48 15.35 6.98 6.87
N ALA A 49 15.06 5.82 6.28
CA ALA A 49 16.04 5.06 5.53
C ALA A 49 16.35 5.81 4.23
N LYS A 50 17.63 5.90 3.89
CA LYS A 50 18.10 6.54 2.66
C LYS A 50 17.74 5.66 1.46
N ALA A 51 17.06 6.21 0.48
CA ALA A 51 16.79 5.52 -0.77
C ALA A 51 18.09 5.22 -1.52
N SER A 52 18.27 3.97 -1.90
CA SER A 52 19.45 3.47 -2.59
C SER A 52 19.05 2.49 -3.69
N LYS A 53 19.87 2.38 -4.74
CA LYS A 53 19.61 1.41 -5.80
C LYS A 53 19.90 -0.01 -5.30
N TRP A 54 19.09 -0.98 -5.74
CA TRP A 54 19.40 -2.38 -5.55
C TRP A 54 20.75 -2.72 -6.18
N PRO A 55 21.69 -3.34 -5.45
CA PRO A 55 22.87 -3.97 -6.05
C PRO A 55 22.42 -5.06 -7.03
N ASP A 56 23.20 -5.29 -8.09
CA ASP A 56 22.83 -6.22 -9.16
C ASP A 56 22.68 -7.68 -8.69
N ASN A 57 23.41 -8.05 -7.65
CA ASN A 57 23.41 -9.40 -7.06
C ASN A 57 22.53 -9.52 -5.80
N MET A 58 21.67 -8.53 -5.52
CA MET A 58 20.83 -8.51 -4.33
C MET A 58 19.35 -8.49 -4.71
N THR A 59 18.59 -9.31 -4.01
CA THR A 59 17.12 -9.35 -4.08
C THR A 59 16.53 -9.24 -2.68
N PRO A 60 15.26 -8.91 -2.53
CA PRO A 60 14.55 -9.12 -1.27
C PRO A 60 14.65 -10.59 -0.82
N VAL A 61 14.53 -10.82 0.47
CA VAL A 61 14.50 -12.18 1.04
C VAL A 61 13.05 -12.62 1.14
N VAL A 62 12.78 -13.85 0.73
CA VAL A 62 11.43 -14.44 0.83
C VAL A 62 11.38 -15.55 1.87
N HIS A 63 10.19 -15.79 2.41
CA HIS A 63 9.89 -16.92 3.25
C HIS A 63 10.23 -18.26 2.53
N ASP A 64 10.65 -19.25 3.26
CA ASP A 64 11.20 -20.53 2.74
C ASP A 64 10.28 -21.25 1.74
N ASN A 65 8.96 -21.06 1.86
CA ASN A 65 7.97 -21.66 0.96
C ASN A 65 7.84 -20.95 -0.40
N PHE A 66 8.59 -19.87 -0.62
CA PHE A 66 8.51 -19.04 -1.82
C PHE A 66 9.86 -18.89 -2.49
N ALA A 67 9.82 -18.53 -3.77
CA ALA A 67 10.93 -18.03 -4.54
C ALA A 67 10.62 -16.64 -5.06
N ILE A 68 11.65 -15.83 -5.31
CA ILE A 68 11.51 -14.48 -5.86
C ILE A 68 12.40 -14.31 -7.07
N ASN A 69 11.89 -13.66 -8.10
CA ASN A 69 12.67 -13.19 -9.23
C ASN A 69 12.28 -11.77 -9.61
N LEU A 70 13.13 -11.12 -10.37
CA LEU A 70 12.85 -9.83 -10.97
C LEU A 70 11.89 -10.01 -12.16
N TYR A 71 10.67 -9.42 -12.08
CA TYR A 71 9.70 -9.44 -13.17
C TYR A 71 9.97 -8.33 -14.20
N SER A 72 10.26 -7.11 -13.74
CA SER A 72 10.62 -5.98 -14.58
C SER A 72 11.55 -5.00 -13.88
N ARG A 73 12.42 -4.37 -14.65
CA ARG A 73 13.33 -3.30 -14.23
C ARG A 73 13.14 -2.05 -15.10
N GLU A 74 13.86 -1.00 -14.78
CA GLU A 74 13.87 0.25 -15.57
C GLU A 74 12.53 0.99 -15.60
N LEU A 75 11.72 0.77 -14.57
CA LEU A 75 10.55 1.57 -14.29
C LEU A 75 10.97 2.84 -13.52
N THR A 76 10.09 3.82 -13.50
CA THR A 76 10.29 5.04 -12.71
C THR A 76 9.20 5.16 -11.67
N HIS A 77 9.52 4.91 -10.41
CA HIS A 77 8.61 5.01 -9.28
C HIS A 77 7.29 4.25 -9.50
N PRO A 78 7.33 2.91 -9.74
CA PRO A 78 6.13 2.08 -9.94
C PRO A 78 5.32 2.03 -8.64
N ARG A 79 4.03 2.39 -8.73
CA ARG A 79 3.17 2.51 -7.55
C ARG A 79 2.09 1.45 -7.49
N TRP A 80 1.34 1.30 -8.57
CA TRP A 80 0.20 0.40 -8.58
C TRP A 80 0.25 -0.55 -9.76
N LEU A 81 -0.31 -1.74 -9.58
CA LEU A 81 -0.34 -2.80 -10.56
C LEU A 81 -1.79 -3.18 -10.90
N TYR A 82 -2.03 -3.58 -12.13
CA TYR A 82 -3.31 -4.12 -12.56
C TYR A 82 -3.08 -5.20 -13.62
N VAL A 83 -3.68 -6.39 -13.45
CA VAL A 83 -3.54 -7.50 -14.39
C VAL A 83 -4.71 -7.48 -15.36
N LEU A 84 -4.41 -7.33 -16.65
CA LEU A 84 -5.39 -7.36 -17.72
C LEU A 84 -5.89 -8.80 -18.03
N PRO A 85 -7.06 -8.95 -18.66
CA PRO A 85 -7.62 -10.27 -18.96
C PRO A 85 -6.73 -11.19 -19.81
N ASN A 86 -5.81 -10.65 -20.59
CA ASN A 86 -4.83 -11.43 -21.38
C ASN A 86 -3.54 -11.77 -20.60
N GLY A 87 -3.40 -11.30 -19.37
CA GLY A 87 -2.24 -11.52 -18.51
C GLY A 87 -1.18 -10.41 -18.54
N ASP A 88 -1.35 -9.40 -19.39
CA ASP A 88 -0.49 -8.22 -19.34
C ASP A 88 -0.63 -7.50 -18.01
N VAL A 89 0.43 -6.84 -17.57
CA VAL A 89 0.45 -6.10 -16.31
C VAL A 89 0.60 -4.62 -16.58
N LEU A 90 -0.40 -3.83 -16.18
CA LEU A 90 -0.30 -2.38 -16.18
C LEU A 90 0.38 -1.91 -14.90
N VAL A 91 1.29 -0.94 -15.04
CA VAL A 91 2.05 -0.35 -13.93
C VAL A 91 1.85 1.16 -13.92
N ALA A 92 1.16 1.68 -12.92
CA ALA A 92 1.09 3.12 -12.70
C ALA A 92 2.44 3.61 -12.15
N GLN A 93 3.07 4.52 -12.87
CA GLN A 93 4.32 5.18 -12.51
C GLN A 93 4.03 6.63 -12.20
N SER A 94 4.12 6.99 -10.93
CA SER A 94 3.69 8.29 -10.45
C SER A 94 4.35 8.69 -9.14
N ASN A 95 4.39 9.98 -8.88
CA ASN A 95 4.81 10.56 -7.63
C ASN A 95 3.87 11.71 -7.26
N LYS A 96 4.00 12.25 -6.05
CA LYS A 96 3.31 13.47 -5.66
C LYS A 96 3.77 14.62 -6.53
N GLN A 97 2.82 15.41 -7.07
CA GLN A 97 3.17 16.62 -7.78
C GLN A 97 3.93 17.59 -6.85
N PRO A 98 4.98 18.25 -7.34
CA PRO A 98 5.72 19.22 -6.54
C PRO A 98 4.80 20.40 -6.17
N PRO A 99 4.95 20.98 -4.96
CA PRO A 99 4.18 22.15 -4.58
C PRO A 99 4.47 23.30 -5.55
N LYS A 100 3.43 24.02 -5.98
CA LYS A 100 3.54 25.15 -6.93
C LYS A 100 4.46 26.27 -6.45
N LYS A 101 4.68 26.41 -5.13
CA LYS A 101 5.67 27.34 -4.51
C LYS A 101 6.14 26.76 -3.17
N ALA A 102 7.45 26.68 -2.96
CA ALA A 102 8.01 26.43 -1.63
C ALA A 102 7.78 27.66 -0.74
N LYS A 103 7.12 27.48 0.41
CA LYS A 103 6.63 28.59 1.26
C LYS A 103 7.53 28.87 2.48
N GLY A 104 8.73 28.28 2.61
CA GLY A 104 9.63 28.60 3.71
C GLY A 104 10.67 27.53 4.05
N LEU A 105 11.43 27.76 5.12
CA LEU A 105 12.52 26.87 5.59
C LEU A 105 12.01 25.47 5.96
N LYS A 106 10.80 25.37 6.50
CA LYS A 106 10.15 24.09 6.81
C LYS A 106 9.93 23.24 5.57
N ASP A 107 9.50 23.85 4.48
CA ASP A 107 9.24 23.14 3.21
C ASP A 107 10.56 22.68 2.56
N LEU A 108 11.63 23.47 2.70
CA LEU A 108 12.97 23.05 2.25
C LEU A 108 13.49 21.84 3.00
N ILE A 109 13.31 21.82 4.34
CA ILE A 109 13.70 20.68 5.18
C ILE A 109 12.84 19.46 4.84
N ALA A 110 11.52 19.62 4.73
CA ALA A 110 10.61 18.55 4.32
C ALA A 110 10.98 18.01 2.92
N GLY A 111 11.27 18.88 1.96
CA GLY A 111 11.72 18.50 0.63
C GLY A 111 13.03 17.69 0.65
N PHE A 112 14.01 18.10 1.46
CA PHE A 112 15.25 17.34 1.63
C PHE A 112 15.00 15.95 2.24
N ILE A 113 14.13 15.88 3.26
CA ILE A 113 13.71 14.64 3.91
C ILE A 113 13.02 13.71 2.90
N MET A 114 12.08 14.24 2.13
CA MET A 114 11.35 13.48 1.09
C MET A 114 12.31 12.96 0.00
N LYS A 115 13.24 13.80 -0.46
CA LYS A 115 14.25 13.40 -1.44
C LYS A 115 15.16 12.29 -0.89
N ARG A 116 15.54 12.35 0.39
CA ARG A 116 16.30 11.28 1.05
C ARG A 116 15.52 9.96 1.10
N ALA A 117 14.20 10.02 1.24
CA ALA A 117 13.31 8.86 1.24
C ALA A 117 13.04 8.25 -0.16
N GLY A 118 13.56 8.87 -1.23
CA GLY A 118 13.26 8.47 -2.62
C GLY A 118 11.96 9.06 -3.18
N ALA A 119 11.25 9.88 -2.38
CA ALA A 119 10.12 10.66 -2.82
C ALA A 119 10.57 12.10 -3.20
N GLY A 120 9.74 12.85 -3.95
CA GLY A 120 10.08 14.23 -4.33
C GLY A 120 10.87 14.36 -5.62
N ASN A 121 10.97 13.30 -6.41
CA ASN A 121 11.30 13.39 -7.83
C ASN A 121 10.03 13.76 -8.62
N ASP A 122 10.21 14.29 -9.83
CA ASP A 122 9.10 14.58 -10.74
C ASP A 122 8.26 13.31 -10.98
N SER A 123 6.96 13.47 -11.09
CA SER A 123 6.06 12.35 -11.38
C SER A 123 6.20 11.94 -12.85
N PRO A 124 6.40 10.64 -13.15
CA PRO A 124 6.42 10.17 -14.54
C PRO A 124 5.08 10.31 -15.25
N ASP A 125 3.97 10.38 -14.51
CA ASP A 125 2.61 10.62 -14.99
C ASP A 125 2.19 9.70 -16.14
N LYS A 126 2.51 8.39 -16.00
CA LYS A 126 2.24 7.39 -17.01
C LYS A 126 1.82 6.04 -16.44
N ILE A 127 1.23 5.23 -17.29
CA ILE A 127 1.01 3.80 -17.09
C ILE A 127 1.82 3.06 -18.16
N SER A 128 2.64 2.09 -17.74
CA SER A 128 3.33 1.17 -18.65
C SER A 128 2.65 -0.18 -18.67
N LEU A 129 2.69 -0.85 -19.82
CA LEU A 129 2.26 -2.22 -20.01
C LEU A 129 3.49 -3.13 -20.04
N LEU A 130 3.46 -4.16 -19.20
CA LEU A 130 4.46 -5.21 -19.16
C LEU A 130 3.86 -6.52 -19.68
N ARG A 131 4.60 -7.26 -20.52
CA ARG A 131 4.21 -8.57 -21.03
C ARG A 131 5.37 -9.56 -20.96
N ASP A 132 5.14 -10.67 -20.28
CA ASP A 132 5.97 -11.87 -20.28
C ASP A 132 5.55 -12.71 -21.50
N LYS A 133 6.39 -12.71 -22.58
CA LYS A 133 6.04 -13.32 -23.87
C LYS A 133 6.35 -14.82 -23.94
N ASN A 134 7.33 -15.26 -23.15
CA ASN A 134 7.85 -16.62 -23.19
C ASN A 134 7.49 -17.43 -21.95
N ASP A 135 6.74 -16.82 -21.02
CA ASP A 135 6.24 -17.43 -19.80
C ASP A 135 7.32 -17.82 -18.77
N ASP A 136 8.50 -17.20 -18.81
CA ASP A 136 9.59 -17.48 -17.87
C ASP A 136 9.49 -16.69 -16.56
N GLY A 137 8.56 -15.74 -16.48
CA GLY A 137 8.33 -14.90 -15.30
C GLY A 137 9.15 -13.62 -15.30
N VAL A 138 9.63 -13.20 -16.48
CA VAL A 138 10.27 -11.91 -16.74
C VAL A 138 9.53 -11.22 -17.88
N ALA A 139 9.25 -9.95 -17.75
CA ALA A 139 8.60 -9.18 -18.80
C ALA A 139 9.64 -8.70 -19.83
N GLU A 140 9.62 -9.25 -21.07
CA GLU A 140 10.48 -8.79 -22.17
C GLU A 140 9.95 -7.53 -22.84
N LEU A 141 8.64 -7.27 -22.72
CA LEU A 141 8.02 -6.08 -23.28
C LEU A 141 7.67 -5.10 -22.16
N ALA A 142 8.14 -3.87 -22.32
CA ALA A 142 7.72 -2.73 -21.49
C ALA A 142 7.41 -1.56 -22.43
N ASN A 143 6.14 -1.19 -22.53
CA ASN A 143 5.66 -0.09 -23.38
C ASN A 143 4.99 0.98 -22.54
N ASP A 144 5.10 2.25 -22.97
CA ASP A 144 4.24 3.30 -22.47
C ASP A 144 2.81 3.09 -22.96
N PHE A 145 1.91 2.70 -22.05
CA PHE A 145 0.51 2.38 -22.36
C PHE A 145 -0.38 3.62 -22.37
N LEU A 146 -0.24 4.47 -21.37
CA LEU A 146 -0.86 5.79 -21.26
C LEU A 146 0.16 6.80 -20.72
N THR A 147 0.17 7.99 -21.28
CA THR A 147 1.08 9.08 -20.88
C THR A 147 0.32 10.38 -20.64
N ARG A 148 0.99 11.35 -20.01
CA ARG A 148 0.40 12.68 -19.72
C ARG A 148 -0.83 12.60 -18.83
N LEU A 149 -0.79 11.68 -17.87
CA LEU A 149 -1.75 11.58 -16.78
C LEU A 149 -1.39 12.58 -15.68
N HIS A 150 -2.13 12.58 -14.59
CA HIS A 150 -1.86 13.45 -13.44
C HIS A 150 -1.73 12.63 -12.16
N SER A 151 -0.50 12.20 -11.85
CA SER A 151 -0.20 11.28 -10.74
C SER A 151 -1.15 10.08 -10.68
N PRO A 152 -1.20 9.23 -11.73
CA PRO A 152 -2.11 8.09 -11.80
C PRO A 152 -1.77 7.06 -10.71
N PHE A 153 -2.81 6.38 -10.20
CA PHE A 153 -2.62 5.33 -9.19
C PHE A 153 -3.52 4.12 -9.46
N GLY A 154 -4.75 4.11 -9.00
CA GLY A 154 -5.66 2.97 -9.15
C GLY A 154 -6.19 2.78 -10.57
N MET A 155 -6.44 1.54 -10.94
CA MET A 155 -6.97 1.13 -12.24
C MET A 155 -8.06 0.09 -12.09
N ALA A 156 -9.10 0.13 -12.92
CA ALA A 156 -10.14 -0.88 -13.00
C ALA A 156 -10.62 -1.02 -14.45
N LEU A 157 -10.81 -2.26 -14.93
CA LEU A 157 -11.34 -2.54 -16.26
C LEU A 157 -12.76 -3.10 -16.14
N ILE A 158 -13.72 -2.50 -16.83
CA ILE A 158 -15.10 -2.96 -16.94
C ILE A 158 -15.46 -3.08 -18.43
N GLY A 159 -15.58 -4.29 -18.93
CA GLY A 159 -15.71 -4.51 -20.38
C GLY A 159 -14.48 -3.96 -21.11
N ASN A 160 -14.71 -3.02 -22.05
CA ASN A 160 -13.68 -2.33 -22.81
C ASN A 160 -13.34 -0.94 -22.23
N ASP A 161 -13.86 -0.60 -21.07
CA ASP A 161 -13.62 0.68 -20.42
C ASP A 161 -12.57 0.54 -19.32
N LEU A 162 -11.38 1.10 -19.54
CA LEU A 162 -10.33 1.19 -18.53
C LEU A 162 -10.50 2.51 -17.75
N TYR A 163 -10.77 2.40 -16.46
CA TYR A 163 -10.84 3.51 -15.53
C TYR A 163 -9.49 3.69 -14.86
N VAL A 164 -9.01 4.94 -14.84
CA VAL A 164 -7.75 5.33 -14.18
C VAL A 164 -8.05 6.45 -13.20
N ALA A 165 -7.70 6.25 -11.94
CA ALA A 165 -7.75 7.30 -10.94
C ALA A 165 -6.44 8.10 -10.96
N ASN A 166 -6.53 9.33 -11.43
CA ASN A 166 -5.53 10.37 -11.21
C ASN A 166 -5.72 10.98 -9.81
N THR A 167 -4.79 11.84 -9.39
CA THR A 167 -4.90 12.51 -8.09
C THR A 167 -6.13 13.43 -7.99
N ASP A 168 -6.62 13.95 -9.12
CA ASP A 168 -7.65 14.96 -9.25
C ASP A 168 -8.96 14.45 -9.88
N ALA A 169 -8.93 13.34 -10.59
CA ALA A 169 -10.10 12.85 -11.33
C ALA A 169 -10.04 11.36 -11.67
N ILE A 170 -11.20 10.74 -11.91
CA ILE A 170 -11.30 9.45 -12.58
C ILE A 170 -11.51 9.70 -14.06
N LEU A 171 -10.64 9.11 -14.88
CA LEU A 171 -10.74 9.12 -16.33
C LEU A 171 -11.09 7.75 -16.86
N ARG A 172 -11.96 7.67 -17.88
CA ARG A 172 -12.29 6.47 -18.63
C ARG A 172 -11.61 6.51 -19.99
N PHE A 173 -10.96 5.41 -20.34
CA PHE A 173 -10.30 5.20 -21.62
C PHE A 173 -10.89 3.98 -22.32
N HIS A 174 -11.07 4.06 -23.63
CA HIS A 174 -11.43 2.89 -24.42
C HIS A 174 -10.21 1.98 -24.61
N TYR A 175 -10.38 0.69 -24.32
CA TYR A 175 -9.33 -0.33 -24.38
C TYR A 175 -9.82 -1.55 -25.17
N GLU A 176 -9.06 -1.98 -26.15
CA GLU A 176 -9.28 -3.25 -26.85
C GLU A 176 -8.30 -4.29 -26.32
N LEU A 177 -8.79 -5.53 -26.14
CA LEU A 177 -7.98 -6.61 -25.60
C LEU A 177 -6.76 -6.89 -26.48
N GLY A 178 -5.56 -6.73 -25.89
CA GLY A 178 -4.28 -6.93 -26.57
C GLY A 178 -3.61 -5.64 -27.05
N ASP A 179 -4.27 -4.48 -26.93
CA ASP A 179 -3.66 -3.18 -27.20
C ASP A 179 -2.38 -3.00 -26.37
N LEU A 180 -1.33 -2.52 -27.03
CA LEU A 180 -0.06 -2.19 -26.37
C LEU A 180 0.03 -0.73 -25.92
N SER A 181 -0.90 0.10 -26.38
CA SER A 181 -1.05 1.51 -25.99
C SER A 181 -2.46 1.99 -26.38
N ILE A 182 -2.95 3.02 -25.68
CA ILE A 182 -4.24 3.65 -26.02
C ILE A 182 -3.96 4.96 -26.79
N ASP A 183 -4.55 5.07 -27.99
CA ASP A 183 -4.50 6.30 -28.79
C ASP A 183 -5.53 7.31 -28.27
N THR A 184 -5.11 8.18 -27.37
CA THR A 184 -5.98 9.23 -26.78
C THR A 184 -6.34 10.34 -27.75
N LYS A 185 -5.73 10.42 -28.95
CA LYS A 185 -6.15 11.35 -29.99
C LYS A 185 -7.34 10.80 -30.76
N LYS A 186 -7.34 9.48 -31.01
CA LYS A 186 -8.45 8.79 -31.67
C LYS A 186 -9.63 8.59 -30.72
N TYR A 187 -9.34 8.21 -29.49
CA TYR A 187 -10.31 7.96 -28.42
C TYR A 187 -9.98 8.86 -27.19
N PRO A 188 -10.44 10.13 -27.20
CA PRO A 188 -10.21 11.04 -26.09
C PRO A 188 -10.77 10.47 -24.77
N PRO A 189 -10.05 10.61 -23.66
CA PRO A 189 -10.55 10.15 -22.37
C PRO A 189 -11.79 10.94 -21.93
N GLU A 190 -12.69 10.23 -21.24
CA GLU A 190 -13.85 10.85 -20.62
C GLU A 190 -13.61 11.03 -19.12
N LYS A 191 -13.88 12.23 -18.59
CA LYS A 191 -13.88 12.45 -17.15
C LYS A 191 -15.18 11.94 -16.53
N ILE A 192 -15.05 11.00 -15.59
CA ILE A 192 -16.17 10.37 -14.89
C ILE A 192 -16.52 11.14 -13.62
N ALA A 193 -15.51 11.51 -12.82
CA ALA A 193 -15.72 12.25 -11.58
C ALA A 193 -14.47 13.06 -11.22
N ASP A 194 -14.68 14.24 -10.60
CA ASP A 194 -13.61 14.97 -9.93
C ASP A 194 -13.32 14.35 -8.56
N LEU A 195 -12.04 14.30 -8.18
CA LEU A 195 -11.57 13.80 -6.89
C LEU A 195 -10.90 14.94 -6.10
N PRO A 196 -10.95 14.90 -4.77
CA PRO A 196 -10.31 15.91 -3.93
C PRO A 196 -8.80 15.98 -4.18
N GLU A 197 -8.30 17.12 -4.64
CA GLU A 197 -6.88 17.43 -4.82
C GLU A 197 -6.46 18.56 -3.88
N GLY A 198 -6.52 19.81 -4.33
CA GLY A 198 -6.15 21.01 -3.58
C GLY A 198 -4.65 21.27 -3.50
N GLU A 199 -4.28 22.40 -2.86
CA GLU A 199 -2.87 22.85 -2.80
C GLU A 199 -1.97 21.97 -1.93
N ILE A 200 -2.52 21.39 -0.85
CA ILE A 200 -1.74 20.59 0.09
C ILE A 200 -1.63 19.15 -0.39
N ASN A 201 -2.76 18.54 -0.71
CA ASN A 201 -2.88 17.16 -1.21
C ASN A 201 -1.91 16.19 -0.52
N ALA A 202 -1.94 16.14 0.82
CA ALA A 202 -0.96 15.39 1.62
C ALA A 202 -0.94 13.92 1.24
N HIS A 203 -2.12 13.27 1.20
CA HIS A 203 -2.32 11.92 0.69
C HIS A 203 -2.92 11.99 -0.72
N TRP A 204 -2.05 12.03 -1.69
CA TRP A 204 -2.39 12.28 -3.10
C TRP A 204 -2.89 11.05 -3.87
N THR A 205 -2.57 9.85 -3.40
CA THR A 205 -2.95 8.59 -4.06
C THR A 205 -4.46 8.37 -4.03
N LYS A 206 -4.99 7.85 -5.13
CA LYS A 206 -6.40 7.49 -5.29
C LYS A 206 -6.47 6.08 -5.87
N ASN A 207 -6.78 5.10 -5.02
CA ASN A 207 -6.99 3.74 -5.52
C ASN A 207 -8.46 3.54 -5.89
N ILE A 208 -8.72 2.68 -6.87
CA ILE A 208 -10.09 2.34 -7.29
C ILE A 208 -10.28 0.84 -7.42
N ILE A 209 -11.51 0.41 -7.15
CA ILE A 209 -11.99 -0.94 -7.45
C ILE A 209 -13.42 -0.86 -7.98
N ALA A 210 -13.75 -1.72 -8.96
CA ALA A 210 -15.11 -1.82 -9.47
C ALA A 210 -16.00 -2.67 -8.56
N SER A 211 -17.30 -2.36 -8.52
CA SER A 211 -18.29 -3.28 -7.97
C SER A 211 -18.37 -4.56 -8.79
N SER A 212 -18.82 -5.65 -8.20
CA SER A 212 -18.92 -6.95 -8.88
C SER A 212 -19.86 -6.96 -10.09
N ASP A 213 -20.86 -6.09 -10.08
CA ASP A 213 -21.82 -5.90 -11.20
C ASP A 213 -21.33 -4.88 -12.23
N GLY A 214 -20.17 -4.25 -12.02
CA GLY A 214 -19.57 -3.26 -12.93
C GLY A 214 -20.34 -1.93 -13.01
N THR A 215 -21.25 -1.64 -12.09
CA THR A 215 -22.07 -0.41 -12.13
C THR A 215 -21.46 0.76 -11.36
N LYS A 216 -20.50 0.48 -10.47
CA LYS A 216 -19.92 1.46 -9.54
C LYS A 216 -18.40 1.33 -9.46
N LEU A 217 -17.76 2.42 -9.05
CA LEU A 217 -16.36 2.43 -8.56
C LEU A 217 -16.31 2.86 -7.11
N TYR A 218 -15.45 2.23 -6.32
CA TYR A 218 -15.09 2.65 -4.97
C TYR A 218 -13.69 3.23 -4.99
N VAL A 219 -13.51 4.42 -4.40
CA VAL A 219 -12.29 5.23 -4.51
C VAL A 219 -11.78 5.57 -3.13
N THR A 220 -10.53 5.23 -2.81
CA THR A 220 -9.89 5.69 -1.57
C THR A 220 -9.40 7.11 -1.70
N VAL A 221 -9.69 7.94 -0.71
CA VAL A 221 -9.25 9.33 -0.62
C VAL A 221 -8.68 9.59 0.77
N GLY A 222 -7.36 9.73 0.87
CA GLY A 222 -6.72 10.03 2.14
C GLY A 222 -6.92 11.47 2.59
N SER A 223 -6.74 11.72 3.89
CA SER A 223 -6.86 13.06 4.48
C SER A 223 -5.87 14.07 3.89
N ASN A 224 -6.15 15.34 4.06
CA ASN A 224 -5.26 16.42 3.64
C ASN A 224 -4.25 16.83 4.73
N SER A 225 -4.39 16.23 5.90
CA SER A 225 -3.62 16.56 7.09
C SER A 225 -3.35 15.33 7.95
N ASN A 226 -2.61 15.48 9.04
CA ASN A 226 -2.40 14.41 10.01
C ASN A 226 -3.61 14.21 10.93
N ILE A 227 -4.20 15.30 11.43
CA ILE A 227 -5.28 15.31 12.43
C ILE A 227 -6.32 16.41 12.19
N GLY A 228 -6.46 16.94 10.98
CA GLY A 228 -7.34 18.06 10.68
C GLY A 228 -6.75 19.45 10.99
N GLU A 229 -5.42 19.54 11.17
CA GLU A 229 -4.72 20.76 11.58
C GLU A 229 -4.80 21.92 10.57
N HIS A 230 -5.28 21.66 9.38
CA HIS A 230 -5.50 22.69 8.35
C HIS A 230 -6.96 23.18 8.29
N GLY A 231 -7.80 22.70 9.21
CA GLY A 231 -9.25 22.93 9.26
C GLY A 231 -10.03 21.75 8.67
N LEU A 232 -11.14 21.39 9.29
CA LEU A 232 -11.97 20.25 8.85
C LEU A 232 -12.70 20.55 7.53
N ASP A 233 -12.87 21.80 7.15
CA ASP A 233 -13.37 22.23 5.85
C ASP A 233 -12.44 21.82 4.68
N GLN A 234 -11.14 21.66 4.96
CA GLN A 234 -10.15 21.16 4.00
C GLN A 234 -10.19 19.62 3.84
N GLU A 235 -10.97 18.93 4.65
CA GLU A 235 -11.13 17.47 4.64
C GLU A 235 -12.43 16.99 3.97
N ASN A 236 -13.16 17.89 3.29
CA ASN A 236 -14.38 17.55 2.56
C ASN A 236 -14.13 16.44 1.53
N ASP A 237 -14.91 15.35 1.56
CA ASP A 237 -14.77 14.11 0.77
C ASP A 237 -13.41 13.41 0.96
N ARG A 238 -12.66 13.71 2.02
CA ARG A 238 -11.37 13.09 2.35
C ARG A 238 -11.47 12.19 3.57
N ALA A 239 -10.38 11.48 3.87
CA ALA A 239 -10.33 10.45 4.91
C ALA A 239 -11.51 9.45 4.74
N SER A 240 -11.73 9.00 3.50
CA SER A 240 -12.96 8.32 3.10
C SER A 240 -12.75 7.31 1.97
N ILE A 241 -13.75 6.47 1.79
CA ILE A 241 -14.00 5.76 0.53
C ILE A 241 -15.21 6.40 -0.12
N ILE A 242 -15.07 6.81 -1.37
CA ILE A 242 -16.12 7.41 -2.18
C ILE A 242 -16.70 6.35 -3.12
N GLU A 243 -18.01 6.23 -3.19
CA GLU A 243 -18.73 5.47 -4.21
C GLU A 243 -19.07 6.41 -5.37
N VAL A 244 -18.81 5.97 -6.61
CA VAL A 244 -19.15 6.67 -7.85
C VAL A 244 -20.06 5.77 -8.68
N ASP A 245 -21.27 6.19 -8.96
CA ASP A 245 -22.21 5.53 -9.88
C ASP A 245 -21.81 5.84 -11.33
N LEU A 246 -21.52 4.82 -12.12
CA LEU A 246 -20.99 4.99 -13.49
C LEU A 246 -22.05 5.48 -14.50
N LYS A 247 -23.33 5.25 -14.25
CA LYS A 247 -24.43 5.68 -15.10
C LYS A 247 -24.76 7.15 -14.90
N THR A 248 -24.88 7.58 -13.63
CA THR A 248 -25.27 8.94 -13.26
C THR A 248 -24.07 9.87 -13.07
N LYS A 249 -22.88 9.31 -12.88
CA LYS A 249 -21.63 9.98 -12.49
C LYS A 249 -21.71 10.70 -11.14
N GLN A 250 -22.72 10.40 -10.35
CA GLN A 250 -22.85 10.93 -9.00
C GLN A 250 -21.89 10.23 -8.04
N LYS A 251 -21.34 10.97 -7.11
CA LYS A 251 -20.47 10.48 -6.05
C LYS A 251 -21.09 10.71 -4.68
N ARG A 252 -20.83 9.80 -3.73
CA ARG A 252 -21.17 9.94 -2.33
C ARG A 252 -20.08 9.35 -1.46
N VAL A 253 -19.98 9.79 -0.23
CA VAL A 253 -19.14 9.12 0.77
C VAL A 253 -19.77 7.78 1.11
N TYR A 254 -19.03 6.69 0.92
CA TYR A 254 -19.42 5.33 1.26
C TYR A 254 -19.04 5.01 2.71
N ALA A 255 -17.80 5.33 3.10
CA ALA A 255 -17.30 5.21 4.47
C ALA A 255 -16.34 6.36 4.78
N SER A 256 -16.22 6.75 6.05
CA SER A 256 -15.46 7.92 6.49
C SER A 256 -14.64 7.66 7.76
N GLY A 257 -13.82 8.64 8.14
CA GLY A 257 -12.96 8.52 9.32
C GLY A 257 -11.78 7.56 9.13
N LEU A 258 -11.44 7.23 7.90
CA LEU A 258 -10.30 6.43 7.47
C LEU A 258 -9.17 7.38 7.10
N ARG A 259 -8.21 7.65 8.00
CA ARG A 259 -7.21 8.72 7.77
C ARG A 259 -6.57 8.68 6.39
N ASN A 260 -6.01 7.54 6.00
CA ASN A 260 -5.42 7.35 4.67
C ASN A 260 -5.65 5.92 4.19
N PRO A 261 -6.87 5.60 3.72
CA PRO A 261 -7.15 4.31 3.10
C PRO A 261 -6.41 4.22 1.77
N ASN A 262 -5.90 3.02 1.42
CA ASN A 262 -5.15 2.83 0.19
C ASN A 262 -5.58 1.57 -0.58
N GLY A 263 -5.05 0.39 -0.27
CA GLY A 263 -5.43 -0.85 -0.93
C GLY A 263 -6.92 -1.15 -0.76
N LEU A 264 -7.56 -1.60 -1.85
CA LEU A 264 -8.95 -2.08 -1.86
C LEU A 264 -9.00 -3.47 -2.47
N ALA A 265 -9.73 -4.37 -1.86
CA ALA A 265 -10.01 -5.69 -2.41
C ALA A 265 -11.38 -6.21 -1.94
N TRP A 266 -12.07 -6.93 -2.82
CA TRP A 266 -13.23 -7.72 -2.43
C TRP A 266 -12.77 -9.04 -1.81
N HIS A 267 -13.32 -9.38 -0.65
CA HIS A 267 -13.08 -10.70 -0.06
C HIS A 267 -13.69 -11.78 -0.97
N PRO A 268 -12.91 -12.79 -1.39
CA PRO A 268 -13.34 -13.71 -2.46
C PRO A 268 -14.56 -14.56 -2.11
N THR A 269 -14.84 -14.79 -0.82
CA THR A 269 -15.95 -15.63 -0.37
C THR A 269 -17.12 -14.81 0.13
N SER A 270 -16.89 -13.81 1.01
CA SER A 270 -17.99 -13.00 1.58
C SER A 270 -18.47 -11.89 0.65
N GLY A 271 -17.63 -11.45 -0.29
CA GLY A 271 -17.93 -10.30 -1.15
C GLY A 271 -17.86 -8.95 -0.43
N GLU A 272 -17.35 -8.90 0.80
CA GLU A 272 -17.15 -7.65 1.54
C GLU A 272 -15.95 -6.87 1.00
N LEU A 273 -16.07 -5.55 1.03
CA LEU A 273 -14.99 -4.65 0.68
C LEU A 273 -14.00 -4.55 1.85
N TRP A 274 -12.72 -4.75 1.58
CA TRP A 274 -11.64 -4.60 2.56
C TRP A 274 -10.65 -3.52 2.13
N THR A 275 -10.07 -2.86 3.13
CA THR A 275 -9.04 -1.83 2.91
C THR A 275 -7.93 -1.90 3.96
N VAL A 276 -6.77 -1.34 3.63
CA VAL A 276 -5.71 -1.02 4.58
C VAL A 276 -5.63 0.48 4.77
N VAL A 277 -5.34 0.91 5.99
CA VAL A 277 -5.33 2.32 6.36
C VAL A 277 -4.05 2.67 7.09
N ASN A 278 -3.42 3.75 6.63
CA ASN A 278 -2.31 4.38 7.36
C ASN A 278 -2.88 5.36 8.38
N GLU A 279 -2.62 5.11 9.64
CA GLU A 279 -3.09 5.93 10.74
C GLU A 279 -2.23 7.18 10.99
N ARG A 280 -2.69 7.98 11.94
CA ARG A 280 -2.09 9.27 12.29
C ARG A 280 -0.73 9.13 13.00
N ASP A 281 0.12 10.11 12.77
CA ASP A 281 1.45 10.22 13.33
C ASP A 281 1.50 11.06 14.61
N ALA A 282 2.65 11.00 15.31
CA ALA A 282 3.01 11.87 16.44
C ALA A 282 2.22 11.62 17.76
N LEU A 283 1.90 10.34 18.03
CA LEU A 283 1.52 9.85 19.37
C LEU A 283 2.56 8.89 19.97
N GLY A 284 3.78 8.89 19.44
CA GLY A 284 4.89 8.03 19.86
C GLY A 284 5.24 6.97 18.84
N ASN A 285 6.19 6.11 19.21
CA ASN A 285 6.68 5.06 18.29
C ASN A 285 5.65 3.94 18.05
N ASP A 286 4.79 3.66 19.01
CA ASP A 286 3.93 2.46 19.00
C ASP A 286 2.43 2.80 18.89
N LEU A 287 2.11 4.07 18.52
CA LEU A 287 0.76 4.58 18.23
C LEU A 287 0.74 5.50 17.00
N VAL A 288 -0.32 5.45 16.20
CA VAL A 288 -1.49 4.56 16.21
C VAL A 288 -1.16 3.42 15.26
N PRO A 289 -1.59 2.16 15.55
CA PRO A 289 -1.39 1.07 14.59
C PRO A 289 -2.13 1.35 13.27
N ASP A 290 -1.42 1.17 12.15
CA ASP A 290 -2.05 1.00 10.86
C ASP A 290 -2.92 -0.26 10.90
N TYR A 291 -3.91 -0.38 10.03
CA TYR A 291 -4.86 -1.50 10.15
C TYR A 291 -5.40 -2.01 8.82
N LEU A 292 -5.89 -3.24 8.86
CA LEU A 292 -6.73 -3.88 7.87
C LEU A 292 -8.17 -3.92 8.41
N THR A 293 -9.16 -3.61 7.56
CA THR A 293 -10.57 -3.64 7.98
C THR A 293 -11.51 -3.90 6.81
N SER A 294 -12.62 -4.58 7.10
CA SER A 294 -13.80 -4.62 6.24
C SER A 294 -14.54 -3.27 6.30
N VAL A 295 -15.25 -2.92 5.24
CA VAL A 295 -15.90 -1.61 5.11
C VAL A 295 -17.32 -1.76 4.58
N HIS A 296 -18.28 -1.17 5.26
CA HIS A 296 -19.68 -1.17 4.88
C HIS A 296 -20.19 0.25 4.64
N ASP A 297 -21.33 0.35 3.98
CA ASP A 297 -22.00 1.62 3.72
C ASP A 297 -22.36 2.34 5.02
N GLY A 298 -21.89 3.58 5.17
CA GLY A 298 -22.11 4.42 6.34
C GLY A 298 -21.12 4.21 7.50
N ASP A 299 -20.13 3.30 7.36
CA ASP A 299 -19.12 3.11 8.40
C ASP A 299 -18.31 4.39 8.66
N PHE A 300 -18.01 4.63 9.95
CA PHE A 300 -17.12 5.70 10.41
C PHE A 300 -16.03 5.13 11.33
N PHE A 301 -14.76 5.34 10.99
CA PHE A 301 -13.61 4.75 11.71
C PHE A 301 -12.94 5.68 12.72
N GLY A 302 -13.47 6.89 12.91
CA GLY A 302 -13.12 7.76 14.04
C GLY A 302 -12.23 8.96 13.73
N TRP A 303 -11.36 8.88 12.70
CA TRP A 303 -10.49 10.02 12.36
C TRP A 303 -11.31 11.29 12.05
N PRO A 304 -10.93 12.48 12.52
CA PRO A 304 -9.74 12.77 13.33
C PRO A 304 -9.95 12.66 14.83
N TYR A 305 -11.15 12.41 15.33
CA TYR A 305 -11.56 12.59 16.73
C TYR A 305 -11.08 11.48 17.68
N VAL A 306 -11.17 10.23 17.20
CA VAL A 306 -10.83 9.04 17.96
C VAL A 306 -10.11 8.03 17.06
N TYR A 307 -9.36 7.13 17.66
CA TYR A 307 -8.78 5.96 17.01
C TYR A 307 -9.19 4.68 17.73
N TYR A 308 -9.23 3.57 17.03
CA TYR A 308 -9.65 2.27 17.56
C TYR A 308 -10.92 2.40 18.44
N LYS A 309 -11.95 3.03 17.87
CA LYS A 309 -13.30 3.26 18.42
C LYS A 309 -13.36 4.21 19.62
N ASN A 310 -12.60 3.93 20.69
CA ASN A 310 -12.82 4.57 22.00
C ASN A 310 -11.66 5.47 22.48
N HIS A 311 -10.56 5.47 21.78
CA HIS A 311 -9.38 6.24 22.20
C HIS A 311 -9.46 7.65 21.62
N LYS A 312 -9.77 8.62 22.49
CA LYS A 312 -9.80 10.03 22.09
C LYS A 312 -8.41 10.49 21.66
N ASP A 313 -8.32 11.17 20.51
CA ASP A 313 -7.05 11.80 20.12
C ASP A 313 -6.77 13.00 21.04
N PRO A 314 -5.66 12.99 21.78
CA PRO A 314 -5.37 14.05 22.78
C PRO A 314 -5.00 15.39 22.14
N ARG A 315 -4.76 15.42 20.82
CA ARG A 315 -4.38 16.62 20.08
C ARG A 315 -5.53 17.25 19.31
N VAL A 316 -6.66 16.55 19.16
CA VAL A 316 -7.85 17.07 18.52
C VAL A 316 -8.75 17.72 19.56
N LYS A 317 -9.00 19.01 19.39
CA LYS A 317 -9.77 19.82 20.36
C LYS A 317 -11.26 19.82 20.06
N GLU A 318 -11.62 19.71 18.80
CA GLU A 318 -13.00 19.70 18.32
C GLU A 318 -13.71 18.45 18.84
N PRO A 319 -14.93 18.59 19.41
CA PRO A 319 -15.71 17.45 19.84
C PRO A 319 -16.19 16.65 18.61
N MET A 320 -16.20 15.34 18.75
CA MET A 320 -16.81 14.47 17.76
C MET A 320 -18.31 14.75 17.67
N PRO A 321 -18.91 14.93 16.48
CA PRO A 321 -20.34 15.06 16.31
C PRO A 321 -21.11 13.87 16.92
N SER A 322 -22.18 14.14 17.64
CA SER A 322 -22.92 13.12 18.40
C SER A 322 -23.67 12.08 17.56
N ASN A 323 -23.84 12.36 16.27
CA ASN A 323 -24.43 11.44 15.31
C ASN A 323 -23.43 10.46 14.70
N LEU A 324 -22.14 10.60 14.98
CA LEU A 324 -21.09 9.68 14.51
C LEU A 324 -20.86 8.57 15.55
N ASN A 325 -20.81 7.33 15.06
CA ASN A 325 -20.54 6.14 15.88
C ASN A 325 -19.31 5.43 15.33
N PRO A 326 -18.14 5.55 15.97
CA PRO A 326 -16.91 4.97 15.45
C PRO A 326 -16.93 3.43 15.50
N ARG A 327 -16.54 2.80 14.40
CA ARG A 327 -16.25 1.38 14.31
C ARG A 327 -14.78 1.11 14.67
N SER A 328 -14.52 -0.01 15.36
CA SER A 328 -13.14 -0.49 15.55
C SER A 328 -12.64 -1.16 14.28
N PRO A 329 -11.39 -0.94 13.88
CA PRO A 329 -10.75 -1.76 12.86
C PRO A 329 -10.73 -3.25 13.22
N ASP A 330 -10.71 -4.13 12.21
CA ASP A 330 -10.78 -5.57 12.42
C ASP A 330 -9.41 -6.17 12.79
N TYR A 331 -8.29 -5.57 12.30
CA TYR A 331 -6.96 -6.13 12.53
C TYR A 331 -5.87 -5.05 12.54
N ALA A 332 -5.06 -5.01 13.60
CA ALA A 332 -3.92 -4.12 13.73
C ALA A 332 -2.68 -4.67 13.04
N LEU A 333 -2.06 -3.87 12.18
CA LEU A 333 -0.82 -4.16 11.48
C LEU A 333 0.43 -3.67 12.24
N GLY A 334 0.22 -2.86 13.29
CA GLY A 334 1.25 -2.20 14.05
C GLY A 334 1.52 -0.76 13.61
N ALA A 335 2.15 0.01 14.49
CA ALA A 335 2.32 1.44 14.28
C ALA A 335 3.34 1.74 13.17
N HIS A 336 2.96 2.68 12.30
CA HIS A 336 3.82 3.28 11.28
C HIS A 336 4.36 2.32 10.23
N VAL A 337 3.69 1.18 9.97
CA VAL A 337 4.14 0.25 8.92
C VAL A 337 3.90 0.79 7.51
N ALA A 338 3.01 1.77 7.37
CA ALA A 338 2.58 2.39 6.12
C ALA A 338 2.00 1.33 5.16
N ALA A 339 0.93 0.67 5.56
CA ALA A 339 0.25 -0.34 4.76
C ALA A 339 -0.38 0.30 3.51
N LEU A 340 -0.03 -0.23 2.31
CA LEU A 340 -0.49 0.34 1.04
C LEU A 340 -1.19 -0.68 0.15
N GLY A 341 -0.53 -1.76 -0.27
CA GLY A 341 -1.10 -2.79 -1.14
C GLY A 341 -1.88 -3.83 -0.35
N LEU A 342 -2.91 -4.36 -0.98
CA LEU A 342 -3.79 -5.38 -0.43
C LEU A 342 -4.26 -6.30 -1.56
N VAL A 343 -4.07 -7.62 -1.40
CA VAL A 343 -4.63 -8.62 -2.32
C VAL A 343 -4.93 -9.92 -1.59
N PHE A 344 -6.16 -10.43 -1.72
CA PHE A 344 -6.52 -11.73 -1.18
C PHE A 344 -5.88 -12.87 -1.97
N SER A 345 -5.44 -13.92 -1.27
CA SER A 345 -5.04 -15.18 -1.89
C SER A 345 -6.27 -16.02 -2.24
N ASP A 346 -6.22 -16.68 -3.39
CA ASP A 346 -7.21 -17.66 -3.80
C ASP A 346 -6.70 -19.09 -3.51
N ILE A 347 -7.60 -19.97 -3.09
CA ILE A 347 -7.32 -21.38 -2.77
C ILE A 347 -6.71 -22.14 -3.94
N SER A 348 -6.96 -21.70 -5.18
CA SER A 348 -6.42 -22.30 -6.40
C SER A 348 -4.95 -21.91 -6.68
N GLN A 349 -4.45 -20.85 -6.06
CA GLN A 349 -3.18 -20.19 -6.41
C GLN A 349 -2.05 -20.51 -5.43
N PHE A 350 -2.36 -20.62 -4.15
CA PHE A 350 -1.38 -20.85 -3.09
C PHE A 350 -1.68 -22.12 -2.31
N LYS A 351 -0.64 -22.79 -1.82
CA LYS A 351 -0.80 -23.91 -0.92
C LYS A 351 -1.04 -23.45 0.52
N SER A 352 -1.70 -24.28 1.33
CA SER A 352 -1.81 -24.07 2.77
C SER A 352 -0.41 -23.82 3.39
N PRO A 353 -0.28 -22.84 4.31
CA PRO A 353 -1.33 -22.03 4.94
C PRO A 353 -1.64 -20.71 4.19
N TYR A 354 -1.13 -20.49 2.96
CA TYR A 354 -1.21 -19.20 2.24
C TYR A 354 -2.36 -19.15 1.23
N ASN A 355 -3.29 -20.07 1.29
CA ASN A 355 -4.37 -20.24 0.32
C ASN A 355 -5.70 -19.63 0.76
N TYR A 356 -5.78 -19.05 1.94
CA TYR A 356 -6.97 -18.36 2.44
C TYR A 356 -6.57 -17.24 3.40
N GLY A 357 -6.42 -16.06 2.87
CA GLY A 357 -5.99 -14.88 3.60
C GLY A 357 -5.59 -13.74 2.67
N VAL A 358 -4.78 -12.82 3.17
CA VAL A 358 -4.48 -11.57 2.47
C VAL A 358 -2.99 -11.25 2.54
N PHE A 359 -2.42 -10.87 1.39
CA PHE A 359 -1.09 -10.26 1.33
C PHE A 359 -1.21 -8.75 1.47
N ILE A 360 -0.37 -8.15 2.30
CA ILE A 360 -0.32 -6.70 2.54
C ILE A 360 1.11 -6.21 2.38
N SER A 361 1.30 -5.15 1.61
CA SER A 361 2.57 -4.44 1.55
C SER A 361 2.65 -3.37 2.63
N GLU A 362 3.73 -3.39 3.38
CA GLU A 362 4.10 -2.40 4.38
C GLU A 362 5.27 -1.57 3.82
N HIS A 363 4.97 -0.36 3.36
CA HIS A 363 5.94 0.54 2.70
C HIS A 363 7.08 0.98 3.61
N GLY A 364 6.83 0.99 4.91
CA GLY A 364 7.81 1.24 5.96
C GLY A 364 7.81 2.64 6.54
N SER A 365 8.18 2.70 7.82
CA SER A 365 8.11 3.89 8.65
C SER A 365 9.17 4.95 8.25
N TRP A 366 8.83 6.20 8.47
CA TRP A 366 9.75 7.34 8.39
C TRP A 366 10.01 7.99 9.76
N ASN A 367 9.13 7.72 10.74
CA ASN A 367 9.04 8.40 12.03
C ASN A 367 9.05 7.44 13.24
N ARG A 368 9.59 6.24 13.08
CA ARG A 368 9.69 5.23 14.15
C ARG A 368 11.13 4.74 14.36
N LYS A 369 11.52 4.47 15.60
CA LYS A 369 12.82 3.90 15.95
C LYS A 369 12.63 2.77 16.99
N PRO A 370 13.03 1.52 16.68
CA PRO A 370 13.52 1.05 15.37
C PRO A 370 12.44 1.11 14.30
N ARG A 371 12.83 1.07 13.02
CA ARG A 371 11.90 1.12 11.88
C ARG A 371 10.94 -0.08 11.89
N SER A 372 9.75 0.12 11.32
CA SER A 372 8.74 -0.92 11.08
C SER A 372 8.34 -0.96 9.60
N GLY A 373 7.73 -2.06 9.16
CA GLY A 373 7.37 -2.27 7.76
C GLY A 373 8.56 -2.64 6.88
N TYR A 374 8.62 -2.11 5.63
CA TYR A 374 9.59 -2.45 4.59
C TYR A 374 9.53 -3.93 4.21
N LYS A 375 8.32 -4.46 4.07
CA LYS A 375 8.09 -5.89 3.83
C LYS A 375 6.71 -6.15 3.24
N VAL A 376 6.49 -7.38 2.82
CA VAL A 376 5.17 -7.90 2.52
C VAL A 376 4.84 -8.96 3.56
N VAL A 377 3.68 -8.85 4.16
CA VAL A 377 3.15 -9.80 5.15
C VAL A 377 1.94 -10.53 4.60
N TYR A 378 1.66 -11.69 5.18
CA TYR A 378 0.46 -12.47 4.95
C TYR A 378 -0.32 -12.61 6.26
N ILE A 379 -1.63 -12.36 6.21
CA ILE A 379 -2.54 -12.57 7.33
C ILE A 379 -3.48 -13.70 6.96
N PRO A 380 -3.43 -14.84 7.68
CA PRO A 380 -4.38 -15.93 7.49
C PRO A 380 -5.81 -15.49 7.82
N PHE A 381 -6.78 -16.03 7.11
CA PHE A 381 -8.20 -15.88 7.41
C PHE A 381 -8.81 -17.21 7.80
N LYS A 382 -9.87 -17.15 8.59
CA LYS A 382 -10.72 -18.28 8.92
C LYS A 382 -12.14 -17.74 9.11
N ASP A 383 -13.12 -18.42 8.53
CA ASP A 383 -14.54 -18.01 8.62
C ASP A 383 -14.78 -16.54 8.18
N ASN A 384 -14.05 -16.09 7.14
CA ASN A 384 -13.99 -14.72 6.58
C ASN A 384 -13.38 -13.66 7.48
N GLU A 385 -12.72 -14.03 8.59
CA GLU A 385 -12.11 -13.11 9.55
C GLU A 385 -10.60 -13.30 9.61
N PRO A 386 -9.80 -12.22 9.79
CA PRO A 386 -8.35 -12.33 9.96
C PRO A 386 -7.99 -13.04 11.25
N GLN A 387 -6.93 -13.86 11.23
CA GLN A 387 -6.50 -14.68 12.35
C GLN A 387 -5.00 -14.60 12.61
N GLY A 388 -4.62 -14.83 13.87
CA GLY A 388 -3.22 -14.98 14.27
C GLY A 388 -2.38 -13.71 14.14
N LEU A 389 -1.07 -13.87 13.98
CA LEU A 389 -0.12 -12.79 13.75
C LEU A 389 0.28 -12.74 12.27
N PRO A 390 0.74 -11.57 11.76
CA PRO A 390 1.24 -11.44 10.40
C PRO A 390 2.44 -12.37 10.17
N ILE A 391 2.49 -13.01 9.01
CA ILE A 391 3.61 -13.87 8.58
C ILE A 391 4.44 -13.07 7.56
N ASP A 392 5.73 -12.90 7.82
CA ASP A 392 6.64 -12.22 6.90
C ASP A 392 6.84 -13.06 5.63
N ILE A 393 6.49 -12.51 4.47
CA ILE A 393 6.60 -13.20 3.16
C ILE A 393 7.81 -12.69 2.37
N VAL A 394 7.97 -11.37 2.26
CA VAL A 394 9.11 -10.74 1.59
C VAL A 394 9.68 -9.65 2.48
N THR A 395 10.96 -9.72 2.74
CA THR A 395 11.69 -8.85 3.67
C THR A 395 12.95 -8.27 3.04
N ASN A 396 13.74 -7.54 3.83
CA ASN A 396 15.03 -6.97 3.42
C ASN A 396 14.94 -5.91 2.31
N PHE A 397 13.82 -5.19 2.19
CA PHE A 397 13.76 -3.97 1.40
C PHE A 397 14.58 -2.84 2.04
N VAL A 398 14.85 -2.93 3.33
CA VAL A 398 15.76 -2.04 4.06
C VAL A 398 16.84 -2.87 4.76
N VAL A 399 18.11 -2.44 4.63
CA VAL A 399 19.26 -3.05 5.31
C VAL A 399 20.08 -1.93 5.95
N GLY A 400 20.21 -1.95 7.27
CA GLY A 400 20.80 -0.86 8.01
C GLY A 400 20.04 0.46 7.79
N ASP A 401 20.72 1.48 7.29
CA ASP A 401 20.14 2.80 6.99
C ASP A 401 19.75 2.99 5.51
N GLU A 402 19.89 1.96 4.68
CA GLU A 402 19.63 2.02 3.24
C GLU A 402 18.33 1.28 2.90
N ALA A 403 17.40 1.97 2.25
CA ALA A 403 16.21 1.39 1.65
C ALA A 403 16.52 1.14 0.16
N TYR A 404 16.73 -0.12 -0.19
CA TYR A 404 16.90 -0.54 -1.57
C TYR A 404 15.58 -0.60 -2.32
N GLY A 405 14.50 -0.79 -1.57
CA GLY A 405 13.13 -0.82 -2.09
C GLY A 405 12.10 -0.48 -1.03
N ARG A 406 10.86 -0.28 -1.49
CA ARG A 406 9.66 -0.16 -0.65
C ARG A 406 8.47 -0.77 -1.40
N PRO A 407 7.84 -1.81 -0.86
CA PRO A 407 6.70 -2.44 -1.54
C PRO A 407 5.45 -1.56 -1.47
N VAL A 408 4.72 -1.47 -2.58
CA VAL A 408 3.49 -0.67 -2.72
C VAL A 408 2.33 -1.52 -3.24
N GLY A 409 2.05 -1.49 -4.53
CA GLY A 409 0.97 -2.23 -5.17
C GLY A 409 1.24 -3.72 -5.18
N LEU A 410 0.23 -4.51 -4.89
CA LEU A 410 0.24 -5.97 -4.95
C LEU A 410 -0.86 -6.45 -5.89
N VAL A 411 -0.55 -7.41 -6.74
CA VAL A 411 -1.56 -8.16 -7.52
C VAL A 411 -1.14 -9.61 -7.66
N ILE A 412 -2.09 -10.49 -7.93
CA ILE A 412 -1.83 -11.87 -8.30
C ILE A 412 -1.96 -11.97 -9.81
N ASP A 413 -0.92 -12.48 -10.48
CA ASP A 413 -0.92 -12.70 -11.92
C ASP A 413 -1.83 -13.89 -12.30
N LYS A 414 -2.10 -14.07 -13.59
CA LYS A 414 -2.94 -15.17 -14.07
C LYS A 414 -2.42 -16.57 -13.79
N LYS A 415 -1.15 -16.70 -13.43
CA LYS A 415 -0.49 -17.96 -13.06
C LYS A 415 -0.49 -18.21 -11.57
N GLY A 416 -1.11 -17.31 -10.78
CA GLY A 416 -1.19 -17.39 -9.34
C GLY A 416 0.08 -16.94 -8.61
N ASN A 417 0.89 -16.06 -9.21
CA ASN A 417 2.08 -15.53 -8.55
C ASN A 417 1.82 -14.12 -8.04
N LEU A 418 2.42 -13.75 -6.92
CA LEU A 418 2.33 -12.41 -6.36
C LEU A 418 3.33 -11.49 -7.06
N LEU A 419 2.83 -10.40 -7.65
CA LEU A 419 3.65 -9.30 -8.17
C LEU A 419 3.65 -8.15 -7.17
N ILE A 420 4.81 -7.52 -6.99
CA ILE A 420 5.06 -6.46 -6.01
C ILE A 420 5.68 -5.27 -6.73
N ALA A 421 5.00 -4.12 -6.74
CA ALA A 421 5.59 -2.86 -7.16
C ALA A 421 6.56 -2.35 -6.07
N ASP A 422 7.77 -2.00 -6.47
CA ASP A 422 8.82 -1.46 -5.60
C ASP A 422 9.18 -0.05 -6.10
N ASP A 423 8.63 0.98 -5.46
CA ASP A 423 8.72 2.35 -5.95
C ASP A 423 10.11 2.96 -5.83
N VAL A 424 10.82 2.68 -4.74
CA VAL A 424 12.20 3.14 -4.52
C VAL A 424 13.18 2.30 -5.34
N GLY A 425 12.94 1.01 -5.45
CA GLY A 425 13.76 0.09 -6.23
C GLY A 425 13.57 0.21 -7.74
N ASN A 426 12.52 0.92 -8.21
CA ASN A 426 12.18 1.08 -9.62
C ASN A 426 11.98 -0.26 -10.35
N ARG A 427 11.31 -1.22 -9.69
CA ARG A 427 11.19 -2.62 -10.12
C ARG A 427 9.79 -3.18 -9.85
N VAL A 428 9.49 -4.27 -10.52
CA VAL A 428 8.43 -5.19 -10.12
C VAL A 428 9.07 -6.53 -9.79
N TRP A 429 8.80 -7.05 -8.61
CA TRP A 429 9.22 -8.36 -8.16
C TRP A 429 8.10 -9.39 -8.36
N ARG A 430 8.47 -10.64 -8.65
CA ARG A 430 7.55 -11.76 -8.76
C ARG A 430 7.89 -12.82 -7.73
N VAL A 431 6.90 -13.18 -6.92
CA VAL A 431 7.00 -14.21 -5.87
C VAL A 431 6.18 -15.42 -6.28
N THR A 432 6.80 -16.58 -6.29
CA THR A 432 6.18 -17.85 -6.68
C THR A 432 6.19 -18.82 -5.51
N SER A 433 5.14 -19.62 -5.34
CA SER A 433 5.11 -20.71 -4.38
C SER A 433 6.07 -21.81 -4.81
N LYS A 434 6.93 -22.30 -3.92
CA LYS A 434 7.74 -23.50 -4.17
C LYS A 434 6.84 -24.74 -4.23
N ARG A 435 7.12 -25.61 -5.18
CA ARG A 435 6.37 -26.86 -5.39
C ARG A 435 6.62 -27.87 -4.28
#